data_cdb072e7eba48bfa4748a6d7d73dda35
#
_entry.id   cdb072e7eba48bfa4748a6d7d73dda35
#
_cell.length_a   1.000
_cell.length_b   1.000
_cell.length_c   1.000
_cell.angle_alpha   90.00
_cell.angle_beta   90.00
_cell.angle_gamma   90.00
#
_symmetry.space_group_name_H-M   'P 1'
#
loop_
_entity.id
_entity.type
_entity.pdbx_description
1 polymer ?
#
loop_
_entity_poly.entity_id
_entity_poly.type
_entity_poly.pdbx_seq_one_letter_code
_entity_poly.pdbx_strand_id
1 'polypeptide(L)' 'MTDFDSIWRTQDEIRTVVNAVLGECIWNLAYDEKRMAIVLELTFFLDEDAISNLCCQFPIPADYDGVGSKGTKFAFYL' A
#
# COMPACT_ATOMS: atom_id res chain seq x y z
N MET A 1 -6.65 -7.40 -20.27
CA MET A 1 -6.32 -5.97 -20.48
C MET A 1 -6.27 -5.25 -19.15
N THR A 2 -5.24 -4.47 -18.92
CA THR A 2 -5.07 -3.74 -17.67
C THR A 2 -5.97 -2.49 -17.66
N ASP A 3 -6.75 -2.34 -16.60
CA ASP A 3 -7.60 -1.16 -16.41
C ASP A 3 -6.83 -0.12 -15.57
N PHE A 4 -6.17 0.80 -16.25
CA PHE A 4 -5.37 1.82 -15.58
C PHE A 4 -6.22 2.80 -14.76
N ASP A 5 -7.45 3.05 -15.15
CA ASP A 5 -8.35 3.92 -14.37
C ASP A 5 -8.67 3.31 -13.01
N SER A 6 -8.93 1.99 -12.97
CA SER A 6 -9.14 1.27 -11.72
C SER A 6 -7.89 1.29 -10.85
N ILE A 7 -6.72 1.10 -11.47
CA ILE A 7 -5.45 1.12 -10.75
C ILE A 7 -5.22 2.49 -10.12
N TRP A 8 -5.40 3.58 -10.88
CA TRP A 8 -5.22 4.93 -10.37
C TRP A 8 -6.19 5.23 -9.23
N ARG A 9 -7.44 4.83 -9.38
CA ARG A 9 -8.45 5.02 -8.33
C ARG A 9 -8.08 4.29 -7.05
N THR A 10 -7.65 3.04 -7.19
CA THR A 10 -7.25 2.24 -6.04
C THR A 10 -6.03 2.83 -5.35
N GLN A 11 -5.04 3.31 -6.13
CA GLN A 11 -3.88 4.00 -5.56
C GLN A 11 -4.29 5.23 -4.75
N ASP A 12 -5.23 6.03 -5.28
CA ASP A 12 -5.71 7.21 -4.57
C ASP A 12 -6.42 6.84 -3.26
N GLU A 13 -7.21 5.78 -3.28
CA GLU A 13 -7.88 5.29 -2.07
C GLU A 13 -6.87 4.80 -1.03
N ILE A 14 -5.85 4.08 -1.46
CA ILE A 14 -4.77 3.62 -0.57
C ILE A 14 -4.05 4.80 0.04
N ARG A 15 -3.70 5.79 -0.77
CA ARG A 15 -3.03 7.01 -0.30
C ARG A 15 -3.88 7.74 0.72
N THR A 16 -5.18 7.85 0.47
CA THR A 16 -6.10 8.51 1.38
C THR A 16 -6.14 7.81 2.74
N VAL A 17 -6.22 6.48 2.74
CA VAL A 17 -6.23 5.70 3.98
C VAL A 17 -4.93 5.89 4.76
N VAL A 18 -3.78 5.77 4.09
CA VAL A 18 -2.48 5.91 4.76
C VAL A 18 -2.33 7.31 5.35
N ASN A 19 -2.69 8.34 4.59
CA ASN A 19 -2.57 9.72 5.08
C ASN A 19 -3.51 9.99 6.25
N ALA A 20 -4.69 9.38 6.26
CA ALA A 20 -5.64 9.55 7.35
C ALA A 20 -5.20 8.84 8.63
N VAL A 21 -4.57 7.67 8.51
CA VAL A 21 -4.17 6.84 9.66
C VAL A 21 -2.78 7.20 10.18
N LEU A 22 -1.83 7.39 9.28
CA LEU A 22 -0.41 7.54 9.62
C LEU A 22 0.17 8.91 9.28
N GLY A 23 -0.53 9.71 8.47
CA GLY A 23 0.00 10.97 7.96
C GLY A 23 0.87 10.76 6.73
N GLU A 24 1.66 11.78 6.39
CA GLU A 24 2.52 11.72 5.19
C GLU A 24 3.72 10.83 5.44
N CYS A 25 3.60 9.56 5.06
CA CYS A 25 4.67 8.58 5.27
C CYS A 25 4.86 7.64 4.09
N ILE A 26 4.30 7.96 2.93
CA ILE A 26 4.46 7.13 1.74
C ILE A 26 5.78 7.47 1.07
N TRP A 27 6.67 6.48 0.98
CA TRP A 27 7.91 6.59 0.23
C TRP A 27 7.68 6.33 -1.25
N ASN A 28 6.93 5.26 -1.55
CA ASN A 28 6.62 4.89 -2.93
C ASN A 28 5.25 4.22 -2.98
N LEU A 29 4.49 4.51 -4.03
CA LEU A 29 3.20 3.89 -4.28
C LEU A 29 3.05 3.78 -5.79
N ALA A 30 3.17 2.57 -6.33
CA ALA A 30 3.18 2.36 -7.77
C ALA A 30 2.65 0.96 -8.12
N TYR A 31 2.13 0.83 -9.34
CA TYR A 31 1.69 -0.45 -9.87
C TYR A 31 2.88 -1.20 -10.49
N ASP A 32 3.04 -2.44 -10.07
CA ASP A 32 4.06 -3.34 -10.62
C ASP A 32 3.38 -4.31 -11.56
N GLU A 33 3.64 -4.15 -12.86
CA GLU A 33 3.02 -4.98 -13.90
C GLU A 33 3.43 -6.45 -13.80
N LYS A 34 4.66 -6.72 -13.39
CA LYS A 34 5.17 -8.10 -13.29
C LYS A 34 4.44 -8.86 -12.20
N ARG A 35 4.10 -8.20 -11.12
CA ARG A 35 3.39 -8.81 -10.00
C ARG A 35 1.88 -8.65 -10.13
N MET A 36 1.42 -7.79 -11.03
CA MET A 36 0.02 -7.40 -11.17
C MET A 36 -0.53 -6.89 -9.83
N ALA A 37 0.27 -6.06 -9.17
CA ALA A 37 -0.04 -5.57 -7.83
C ALA A 37 0.39 -4.11 -7.67
N ILE A 38 -0.35 -3.37 -6.84
CA ILE A 38 0.08 -2.06 -6.39
C ILE A 38 1.01 -2.28 -5.20
N VAL A 39 2.20 -1.70 -5.25
CA VAL A 39 3.20 -1.82 -4.19
C VAL A 39 3.27 -0.50 -3.45
N LEU A 40 3.11 -0.58 -2.13
CA LEU A 40 3.23 0.56 -1.22
C LEU A 40 4.44 0.36 -0.34
N GLU A 41 5.33 1.36 -0.29
CA GLU A 41 6.45 1.37 0.65
C GLU A 41 6.35 2.62 1.50
N LEU A 42 6.47 2.44 2.82
CA LEU A 42 6.41 3.53 3.79
C LEU A 42 7.81 4.04 4.11
N THR A 43 7.89 5.18 4.80
CA THR A 43 9.16 5.78 5.19
C THR A 43 9.67 5.30 6.55
N PHE A 44 8.92 4.40 7.20
CA PHE A 44 9.31 3.85 8.50
C PHE A 44 8.75 2.45 8.66
N PHE A 45 9.22 1.74 9.70
CA PHE A 45 8.83 0.34 9.95
C PHE A 45 7.68 0.30 10.95
N LEU A 46 6.64 -0.47 10.61
CA LEU A 46 5.47 -0.67 11.47
C LEU A 46 5.65 -1.94 12.29
N ASP A 47 5.10 -1.96 13.50
CA ASP A 47 5.00 -3.17 14.29
C ASP A 47 3.78 -4.00 13.84
N GLU A 48 3.63 -5.22 14.38
CA GLU A 48 2.56 -6.13 14.00
C GLU A 48 1.17 -5.54 14.24
N ASP A 49 0.99 -4.87 15.36
CA ASP A 49 -0.31 -4.28 15.70
C ASP A 49 -0.68 -3.16 14.73
N ALA A 50 0.28 -2.32 14.39
CA ALA A 50 0.07 -1.25 13.42
C ALA A 50 -0.22 -1.80 12.03
N ILE A 51 0.49 -2.86 11.62
CA ILE A 51 0.25 -3.52 10.33
C ILE A 51 -1.17 -4.08 10.27
N SER A 52 -1.60 -4.81 11.30
CA SER A 52 -2.94 -5.39 11.35
C SER A 52 -4.02 -4.31 11.32
N ASN A 53 -3.82 -3.25 12.09
CA ASN A 53 -4.79 -2.15 12.16
C ASN A 53 -4.92 -1.44 10.80
N LEU A 54 -3.81 -1.19 10.14
CA LEU A 54 -3.81 -0.53 8.86
C LEU A 54 -4.44 -1.40 7.78
N CYS A 55 -4.12 -2.69 7.75
CA CYS A 55 -4.67 -3.63 6.76
C CYS A 55 -6.19 -3.70 6.81
N CYS A 56 -6.79 -3.55 7.99
CA CYS A 56 -8.24 -3.57 8.15
C CYS A 56 -8.92 -2.34 7.53
N GLN A 57 -8.19 -1.28 7.27
CA GLN A 57 -8.76 -0.02 6.80
C GLN A 57 -8.61 0.18 5.29
N PHE A 58 -7.83 -0.66 4.62
CA PHE A 58 -7.64 -0.53 3.17
C PHE A 58 -8.90 -0.97 2.42
N PRO A 59 -9.16 -0.37 1.24
CA PRO A 59 -10.35 -0.70 0.43
C PRO A 59 -10.31 -2.09 -0.18
N ILE A 60 -9.11 -2.66 -0.33
CA ILE A 60 -8.91 -4.02 -0.84
C ILE A 60 -7.93 -4.74 0.09
N PRO A 61 -7.88 -6.08 0.05
CA PRO A 61 -6.95 -6.83 0.89
C PRO A 61 -5.50 -6.43 0.62
N ALA A 62 -4.76 -6.18 1.69
CA ALA A 62 -3.34 -5.84 1.62
C ALA A 62 -2.52 -7.02 2.11
N ASP A 63 -1.50 -7.40 1.33
CA ASP A 63 -0.55 -8.42 1.75
C ASP A 63 0.71 -7.75 2.28
N TYR A 64 1.14 -8.17 3.46
CA TYR A 64 2.41 -7.71 4.02
C TYR A 64 3.54 -8.24 3.16
N ASP A 65 4.34 -7.33 2.60
CA ASP A 65 5.39 -7.67 1.62
C ASP A 65 6.79 -7.50 2.21
N GLY A 66 6.90 -7.60 3.52
CA GLY A 66 8.18 -7.48 4.20
C GLY A 66 8.60 -6.04 4.38
N VAL A 67 9.91 -5.81 4.31
CA VAL A 67 10.48 -4.48 4.51
C VAL A 67 11.31 -4.08 3.29
N GLY A 68 11.21 -2.82 2.91
CA GLY A 68 12.04 -2.25 1.87
C GLY A 68 13.24 -1.51 2.47
N SER A 69 13.90 -0.71 1.65
CA SER A 69 15.05 0.07 2.11
C SER A 69 14.65 1.21 3.04
N LYS A 70 13.41 1.65 2.99
CA LYS A 70 12.93 2.81 3.75
C LYS A 70 11.95 2.46 4.85
N GLY A 71 11.20 1.37 4.72
CA GLY A 71 10.18 1.00 5.69
C GLY A 71 9.39 -0.22 5.29
N THR A 72 8.24 -0.38 5.93
CA THR A 72 7.33 -1.50 5.69
C THR A 72 6.72 -1.43 4.30
N LYS A 73 6.59 -2.59 3.65
CA LYS A 73 6.00 -2.71 2.31
C LYS A 73 4.72 -3.53 2.33
N PHE A 74 3.79 -3.14 1.48
CA PHE A 74 2.55 -3.88 1.24
C PHE A 74 2.33 -4.08 -0.25
N ALA A 75 1.64 -5.16 -0.59
CA ALA A 75 1.23 -5.43 -1.97
C ALA A 75 -0.29 -5.59 -2.03
N PHE A 76 -0.92 -5.01 -3.04
CA PHE A 76 -2.35 -5.06 -3.26
C PHE A 76 -2.59 -5.73 -4.61
N TYR A 77 -2.93 -7.01 -4.60
CA TYR A 77 -3.14 -7.76 -5.84
C TYR A 77 -4.54 -7.46 -6.40
N LEU A 78 -4.56 -7.10 -7.65
CA LEU A 78 -5.80 -6.70 -8.34
C LEU A 78 -6.40 -7.84 -9.16
#